data_2de47603582af2bbdbc92c6239ec352c
#
_entry.id   2de47603582af2bbdbc92c6239ec352c
#
_cell.length_a   1.000
_cell.length_b   1.000
_cell.length_c   1.000
_cell.angle_alpha   90.00
_cell.angle_beta   90.00
_cell.angle_gamma   90.00
#
_symmetry.space_group_name_H-M   'P 1'
#
loop_
_entity.id
_entity.type
_entity.pdbx_description
1 polymer ?
#
loop_
_entity_poly.entity_id
_entity_poly.type
_entity_poly.pdbx_seq_one_letter_code
_entity_poly.pdbx_strand_id
1 'polypeptide(L)'
;MLALITGASSGMGRDMARILAKKGYDLILVARRKERLQELKKELNTNVTIISMDLSVEDHCFQLYEKVRAKKIDLLINNAGFGLFGEFYKTEIDT
;
A
#
# COMPACT_ATOMS: atom_id res chain seq x y z
N MET A 1 7.25 11.23 5.23
CA MET A 1 6.15 11.06 4.27
C MET A 1 5.69 9.62 4.25
N LEU A 2 4.44 9.39 3.94
CA LEU A 2 3.84 8.05 3.98
C LEU A 2 3.32 7.67 2.60
N ALA A 3 3.71 6.49 2.13
CA ALA A 3 3.24 5.94 0.86
C ALA A 3 2.45 4.65 1.10
N LEU A 4 1.36 4.49 0.35
CA LEU A 4 0.56 3.28 0.35
C LEU A 4 0.78 2.56 -0.98
N ILE A 5 1.19 1.30 -0.92
CA ILE A 5 1.44 0.50 -2.12
C ILE A 5 0.53 -0.72 -2.10
N THR A 6 -0.36 -0.83 -3.09
CA THR A 6 -1.17 -2.03 -3.28
C THR A 6 -0.45 -2.96 -4.24
N GLY A 7 -0.68 -4.28 -4.11
CA GLY A 7 0.04 -5.25 -4.91
C GLY A 7 1.53 -5.30 -4.61
N ALA A 8 1.90 -5.02 -3.37
CA ALA A 8 3.30 -4.85 -2.98
C ALA A 8 4.12 -6.13 -3.02
N SER A 9 3.49 -7.29 -3.11
CA SER A 9 4.20 -8.56 -3.18
C SER A 9 4.65 -8.92 -4.61
N SER A 10 4.19 -8.20 -5.62
CA SER A 10 4.59 -8.42 -7.01
C SER A 10 5.88 -7.65 -7.33
N GLY A 11 6.52 -8.01 -8.47
CA GLY A 11 7.81 -7.42 -8.83
C GLY A 11 7.84 -5.90 -8.82
N MET A 12 6.90 -5.25 -9.53
CA MET A 12 6.88 -3.80 -9.62
C MET A 12 6.57 -3.16 -8.27
N GLY A 13 5.61 -3.71 -7.51
CA GLY A 13 5.26 -3.18 -6.20
C GLY A 13 6.42 -3.28 -5.23
N ARG A 14 7.16 -4.40 -5.25
CA ARG A 14 8.35 -4.57 -4.41
C ARG A 14 9.43 -3.55 -4.78
N ASP A 15 9.66 -3.36 -6.07
CA ASP A 15 10.67 -2.41 -6.53
C ASP A 15 10.33 -1.00 -6.09
N MET A 16 9.08 -0.59 -6.19
CA MET A 16 8.64 0.71 -5.74
C MET A 16 8.81 0.87 -4.23
N ALA A 17 8.51 -0.18 -3.46
CA ALA A 17 8.70 -0.14 -2.01
C ALA A 17 10.17 0.08 -1.65
N ARG A 18 11.07 -0.58 -2.34
CA ARG A 18 12.52 -0.42 -2.11
C ARG A 18 12.97 1.00 -2.44
N ILE A 19 12.50 1.53 -3.55
CA ILE A 19 12.88 2.88 -3.98
C ILE A 19 12.38 3.91 -2.97
N LEU A 20 11.12 3.81 -2.57
CA LEU A 20 10.53 4.78 -1.64
C LEU A 20 11.13 4.70 -0.25
N ALA A 21 11.46 3.49 0.21
CA ALA A 21 12.13 3.32 1.49
C ALA A 21 13.49 4.01 1.50
N LYS A 22 14.24 3.91 0.40
CA LYS A 22 15.53 4.61 0.27
C LYS A 22 15.37 6.12 0.30
N LYS A 23 14.22 6.61 -0.12
CA LYS A 23 13.93 8.05 -0.10
C LYS A 23 13.38 8.52 1.25
N GLY A 24 13.27 7.61 2.22
CA GLY A 24 12.84 7.96 3.56
C GLY A 24 11.33 7.89 3.78
N TYR A 25 10.58 7.33 2.86
CA TYR A 25 9.14 7.16 3.04
C TYR A 25 8.85 6.05 4.03
N ASP A 26 7.89 6.29 4.93
CA ASP A 26 7.24 5.22 5.64
C ASP A 26 6.24 4.56 4.70
N LEU A 27 5.99 3.28 4.87
CA LEU A 27 5.22 2.51 3.90
C LEU A 27 4.06 1.75 4.54
N ILE A 28 2.95 1.68 3.79
CA ILE A 28 1.88 0.74 4.05
C ILE A 28 1.84 -0.18 2.83
N LEU A 29 2.12 -1.46 3.06
CA LEU A 29 2.19 -2.45 1.99
C LEU A 29 0.98 -3.35 2.05
N VAL A 30 0.25 -3.44 0.95
CA VAL A 30 -0.98 -4.23 0.86
C VAL A 30 -0.83 -5.30 -0.22
N ALA A 31 -1.09 -6.56 0.14
CA ALA A 31 -1.10 -7.66 -0.80
C ALA A 31 -1.79 -8.86 -0.15
N ARG A 32 -2.08 -9.89 -0.95
CA ARG A 32 -2.73 -11.10 -0.45
C ARG A 32 -1.80 -11.98 0.38
N ARG A 33 -0.53 -12.02 0.03
CA ARG A 33 0.43 -12.95 0.63
C ARG A 33 1.23 -12.29 1.74
N LYS A 34 0.80 -12.55 2.96
CA LYS A 34 1.43 -11.96 4.14
C LYS A 34 2.91 -12.29 4.25
N GLU A 35 3.28 -13.51 3.93
CA GLU A 35 4.67 -13.96 4.04
C GLU A 35 5.60 -13.13 3.19
N ARG A 36 5.17 -12.81 1.97
CA ARG A 36 5.97 -11.98 1.06
C ARG A 36 6.12 -10.56 1.57
N LEU A 37 5.06 -10.03 2.17
CA LEU A 37 5.12 -8.69 2.76
C LEU A 37 6.05 -8.66 3.96
N GLN A 38 6.05 -9.72 4.77
CA GLN A 38 6.93 -9.80 5.92
C GLN A 38 8.40 -9.88 5.51
N GLU A 39 8.70 -10.65 4.45
CA GLU A 39 10.05 -10.71 3.92
C GLU A 39 10.52 -9.36 3.40
N LEU A 40 9.66 -8.67 2.66
CA LEU A 40 9.97 -7.35 2.15
C LEU A 40 10.22 -6.36 3.28
N LYS A 41 9.38 -6.40 4.31
CA LYS A 41 9.53 -5.52 5.46
C LYS A 41 10.89 -5.68 6.13
N LYS A 42 11.39 -6.91 6.20
CA LYS A 42 12.68 -7.18 6.85
C LYS A 42 13.86 -6.50 6.15
N GLU A 43 13.77 -6.31 4.84
CA GLU A 43 14.86 -5.70 4.09
C GLU A 43 14.78 -4.18 4.00
N LEU A 44 13.66 -3.58 4.45
CA LEU A 44 13.47 -2.13 4.33
C LEU A 44 13.83 -1.43 5.63
N ASN A 45 14.56 -0.33 5.51
CA ASN A 45 15.05 0.45 6.67
C ASN A 45 14.14 1.65 6.95
N THR A 46 12.85 1.39 7.08
CA THR A 46 11.88 2.44 7.37
C THR A 46 10.70 1.81 8.11
N ASN A 47 9.75 2.62 8.55
CA ASN A 47 8.55 2.11 9.21
C ASN A 47 7.64 1.50 8.16
N VAL A 48 7.31 0.22 8.32
CA VAL A 48 6.49 -0.51 7.35
C VAL A 48 5.31 -1.15 8.07
N THR A 49 4.12 -0.84 7.61
CA THR A 49 2.88 -1.46 8.06
C THR A 49 2.43 -2.45 6.98
N ILE A 50 2.11 -3.66 7.39
CA ILE A 50 1.66 -4.71 6.46
C ILE A 50 0.16 -4.91 6.63
N ILE A 51 -0.56 -4.92 5.51
CA ILE A 51 -1.98 -5.28 5.50
C ILE A 51 -2.15 -6.41 4.49
N SER A 52 -2.48 -7.60 4.99
CA SER A 52 -2.73 -8.75 4.13
C SER A 52 -4.21 -8.78 3.76
N MET A 53 -4.49 -8.53 2.48
CA MET A 53 -5.87 -8.35 2.03
C MET A 53 -5.97 -8.59 0.52
N ASP A 54 -7.06 -9.23 0.11
CA ASP A 54 -7.34 -9.45 -1.32
C ASP A 54 -8.24 -8.33 -1.83
N LEU A 55 -7.67 -7.39 -2.56
CA LEU A 55 -8.39 -6.24 -3.09
C LEU A 55 -9.28 -6.56 -4.30
N SER A 56 -9.29 -7.81 -4.78
CA SER A 56 -10.27 -8.23 -5.78
C SER A 56 -11.67 -8.36 -5.16
N VAL A 57 -11.75 -8.42 -3.84
CA VAL A 57 -13.03 -8.44 -3.12
C VAL A 57 -13.42 -7.00 -2.81
N GLU A 58 -14.56 -6.56 -3.32
CA GLU A 58 -14.99 -5.16 -3.20
C GLU A 58 -15.05 -4.68 -1.75
N ASP A 59 -15.61 -5.49 -0.85
CA ASP A 59 -15.70 -5.12 0.56
C ASP A 59 -14.34 -4.87 1.18
N HIS A 60 -13.31 -5.57 0.71
CA HIS A 60 -11.95 -5.36 1.21
C HIS A 60 -11.42 -3.98 0.84
N CYS A 61 -11.79 -3.47 -0.32
CA CYS A 61 -11.38 -2.11 -0.69
C CYS A 61 -11.93 -1.08 0.29
N PHE A 62 -13.19 -1.22 0.67
CA PHE A 62 -13.79 -0.34 1.67
C PHE A 62 -13.14 -0.51 3.04
N GLN A 63 -12.84 -1.74 3.43
CA GLN A 63 -12.16 -2.00 4.70
C GLN A 63 -10.78 -1.36 4.73
N LEU A 64 -10.04 -1.45 3.64
CA LEU A 64 -8.73 -0.83 3.55
C LEU A 64 -8.85 0.69 3.65
N TYR A 65 -9.79 1.27 2.92
CA TYR A 65 -10.05 2.70 2.97
C TYR A 65 -10.31 3.15 4.42
N GLU A 66 -11.18 2.44 5.13
CA GLU A 66 -11.48 2.78 6.51
C GLU A 66 -10.26 2.68 7.43
N LYS A 67 -9.38 1.70 7.19
CA LYS A 67 -8.17 1.54 7.99
C LYS A 67 -7.19 2.68 7.82
N VAL A 68 -7.11 3.26 6.62
CA VAL A 68 -6.07 4.23 6.30
C VAL A 68 -6.56 5.66 6.16
N ARG A 69 -7.86 5.88 6.18
CA ARG A 69 -8.44 7.21 5.95
C ARG A 69 -7.97 8.27 6.96
N ALA A 70 -7.69 7.85 8.18
CA ALA A 70 -7.23 8.76 9.23
C ALA A 70 -5.73 9.06 9.10
N LYS A 71 -5.02 8.34 8.26
CA LYS A 71 -3.60 8.54 8.05
C LYS A 71 -3.39 9.50 6.89
N LYS A 72 -2.40 10.35 7.02
CA LYS A 72 -2.07 11.29 5.95
C LYS A 72 -1.18 10.59 4.93
N ILE A 73 -1.78 10.10 3.85
CA ILE A 73 -1.06 9.43 2.78
C ILE A 73 -0.54 10.48 1.80
N ASP A 74 0.76 10.52 1.59
CA ASP A 74 1.38 11.46 0.66
C ASP A 74 1.48 10.92 -0.76
N LEU A 75 1.54 9.60 -0.90
CA LEU A 75 1.70 8.96 -2.20
C LEU A 75 0.96 7.63 -2.24
N LEU A 76 0.17 7.41 -3.29
CA LEU A 76 -0.53 6.16 -3.52
C LEU A 76 0.00 5.48 -4.77
N ILE A 77 0.49 4.26 -4.63
CA ILE A 77 0.90 3.41 -5.75
C ILE A 77 -0.11 2.26 -5.86
N ASN A 78 -1.01 2.34 -6.82
CA ASN A 78 -2.04 1.33 -7.03
C ASN A 78 -1.56 0.28 -8.03
N ASN A 79 -0.69 -0.62 -7.59
CA ASN A 79 -0.12 -1.66 -8.43
C ASN A 79 -1.01 -2.90 -8.53
N ALA A 80 -2.06 -2.98 -7.73
CA ALA A 80 -3.00 -4.09 -7.79
C ALA A 80 -3.97 -3.98 -8.99
N GLY A 81 -4.06 -2.80 -9.61
CA GLY A 81 -4.87 -2.61 -10.80
C GLY A 81 -6.37 -2.47 -10.54
N PHE A 82 -6.79 -2.28 -9.30
CA PHE A 82 -8.21 -2.13 -8.97
C PHE A 82 -8.58 -0.65 -8.92
N GLY A 83 -9.19 -0.18 -10.00
CA GLY A 83 -9.52 1.23 -10.14
C GLY A 83 -10.48 1.76 -9.08
N LEU A 84 -11.42 0.93 -8.63
CA LEU A 84 -12.41 1.35 -7.64
C LEU A 84 -11.75 1.90 -6.37
N PHE A 85 -10.79 1.17 -5.84
CA PHE A 85 -10.07 1.64 -4.64
C PHE A 85 -9.29 2.92 -4.94
N GLY A 86 -8.60 2.96 -6.07
CA GLY A 86 -7.82 4.13 -6.45
C GLY A 86 -8.67 5.38 -6.58
N GLU A 87 -9.86 5.25 -7.13
CA GLU A 87 -10.77 6.38 -7.27
C GLU A 87 -11.24 6.92 -5.93
N PHE A 88 -11.63 6.04 -5.01
CA PHE A 88 -12.03 6.45 -3.68
C PHE A 88 -10.92 7.19 -2.97
N TYR A 89 -9.74 6.63 -3.00
CA TYR A 89 -8.61 7.19 -2.28
C TYR A 89 -8.18 8.52 -2.86
N LYS A 90 -8.20 8.62 -4.19
CA LYS A 90 -7.86 9.85 -4.88
C LYS A 90 -8.80 10.98 -4.48
N THR A 91 -10.09 10.69 -4.37
CA THR A 91 -11.09 11.68 -3.97
C THR A 91 -10.78 12.25 -2.59
N GLU A 92 -10.40 11.40 -1.64
CA GLU A 92 -10.05 11.84 -0.30
C GLU A 92 -8.76 12.66 -0.25
N ILE A 93 -7.78 12.26 -1.05
CA ILE A 93 -6.49 12.95 -1.06
C ILE A 93 -6.60 14.32 -1.72
N ASP A 94 -7.40 14.44 -2.78
CA ASP A 94 -7.54 15.67 -3.55
C ASP A 94 -8.37 16.72 -2.84
N THR A 95 -9.07 16.37 -1.79
CA THR A 95 -9.85 17.34 -1.02
C THR A 95 -9.04 17.90 0.13
#